data_1dd6304854c400132fe8ec3da30ed00d
#
_entry.id   1dd6304854c400132fe8ec3da30ed00d
#
_cell.length_a   1.000
_cell.length_b   1.000
_cell.length_c   1.000
_cell.angle_alpha   90.00
_cell.angle_beta   90.00
_cell.angle_gamma   90.00
#
_symmetry.space_group_name_H-M   'P 1'
#
loop_
_entity.id
_entity.type
_entity.pdbx_description
1 polymer ?
#
loop_
_entity_poly.entity_id
_entity_poly.type
_entity_poly.pdbx_seq_one_letter_code
_entity_poly.pdbx_strand_id
1 'polypeptide(L)'
;MYMVVINSFQKVQASLEEAAIITGAGALRTLRDITLPVPGPSVLSAMILVFMSNISNYGAPSALGYHVSYHTLTTRIYEVLQDFSLQNNMEVAAALSMLLVAVAMLSLVGKECLLTGKGFAVVTGKAEQPTRTRLGILRLPITTLTCICGLMLSAAPFLSILATSLTRAYGLPFSAANFTLNNYHTVLSVSYTHLRA
;
A
#
# COMPACT_ATOMS: atom_id res chain seq x y z
N MET A 1 3.05 -3.63 3.96
CA MET A 1 4.17 -4.29 3.25
C MET A 1 5.47 -4.22 4.04
N TYR A 2 5.99 -3.04 4.39
CA TYR A 2 7.24 -2.85 5.11
C TYR A 2 7.42 -3.76 6.34
N MET A 3 6.42 -3.82 7.23
CA MET A 3 6.46 -4.65 8.44
C MET A 3 6.59 -6.15 8.14
N VAL A 4 5.91 -6.65 7.10
CA VAL A 4 5.97 -8.07 6.73
C VAL A 4 7.36 -8.42 6.17
N VAL A 5 7.90 -7.54 5.34
CA VAL A 5 9.23 -7.72 4.75
C VAL A 5 10.31 -7.66 5.82
N ILE A 6 10.27 -6.65 6.71
CA ILE A 6 11.27 -6.50 7.76
C ILE A 6 11.25 -7.67 8.74
N ASN A 7 10.05 -8.13 9.14
CA ASN A 7 9.92 -9.29 10.01
C ASN A 7 10.44 -10.58 9.33
N SER A 8 10.37 -10.66 8.01
CA SER A 8 10.90 -11.79 7.26
C SER A 8 12.42 -11.79 7.21
N PHE A 9 13.03 -10.63 7.05
CA PHE A 9 14.48 -10.49 7.12
C PHE A 9 15.01 -10.68 8.55
N GLN A 10 14.27 -10.25 9.57
CA GLN A 10 14.65 -10.48 10.96
C GLN A 10 14.64 -11.95 11.38
N LYS A 11 13.96 -12.81 10.63
CA LYS A 11 13.95 -14.27 10.84
C LYS A 11 15.17 -14.97 10.23
N VAL A 12 15.97 -14.29 9.43
CA VAL A 12 17.25 -14.82 8.96
C VAL A 12 18.17 -14.91 10.18
N GLN A 13 18.55 -16.14 10.52
CA GLN A 13 19.39 -16.37 11.69
C GLN A 13 20.81 -15.83 11.43
N ALA A 14 21.33 -15.03 12.34
CA ALA A 14 22.70 -14.52 12.28
C ALA A 14 23.73 -15.66 12.20
N SER A 15 23.42 -16.80 12.83
CA SER A 15 24.23 -18.00 12.77
C SER A 15 24.44 -18.54 11.33
N LEU A 16 23.50 -18.38 10.42
CA LEU A 16 23.66 -18.76 9.02
C LEU A 16 24.63 -17.85 8.28
N GLU A 17 24.59 -16.55 8.57
CA GLU A 17 25.51 -15.57 8.00
C GLU A 17 26.93 -15.76 8.57
N GLU A 18 27.04 -16.00 9.87
CA GLU A 18 28.32 -16.30 10.53
C GLU A 18 28.93 -17.60 9.99
N ALA A 19 28.16 -18.67 9.83
CA ALA A 19 28.62 -19.92 9.25
C ALA A 19 29.13 -19.72 7.81
N ALA A 20 28.46 -18.90 7.01
CA ALA A 20 28.92 -18.57 5.66
C ALA A 20 30.25 -17.80 5.67
N ILE A 21 30.44 -16.88 6.59
CA ILE A 21 31.68 -16.12 6.76
C ILE A 21 32.83 -17.07 7.18
N ILE A 22 32.59 -17.98 8.13
CA ILE A 22 33.56 -18.98 8.58
C ILE A 22 33.99 -19.90 7.41
N THR A 23 33.08 -20.22 6.50
CA THR A 23 33.41 -21.01 5.30
C THR A 23 34.10 -20.20 4.19
N GLY A 24 34.41 -18.93 4.44
CA GLY A 24 35.13 -18.06 3.50
C GLY A 24 34.25 -17.39 2.46
N ALA A 25 32.91 -17.38 2.63
CA ALA A 25 32.03 -16.65 1.73
C ALA A 25 32.17 -15.14 1.94
N GLY A 26 32.44 -14.39 0.88
CA GLY A 26 32.44 -12.93 0.92
C GLY A 26 31.02 -12.37 1.15
N ALA A 27 30.92 -11.14 1.68
CA ALA A 27 29.65 -10.50 2.03
C ALA A 27 28.61 -10.50 0.90
N LEU A 28 29.03 -10.27 -0.34
CA LEU A 28 28.14 -10.29 -1.50
C LEU A 28 27.59 -11.69 -1.80
N ARG A 29 28.39 -12.72 -1.61
CA ARG A 29 27.98 -14.11 -1.79
C ARG A 29 27.02 -14.54 -0.69
N THR A 30 27.28 -14.19 0.55
CA THR A 30 26.37 -14.42 1.70
C THR A 30 25.02 -13.74 1.48
N LEU A 31 25.02 -12.50 1.02
CA LEU A 31 23.81 -11.76 0.72
C LEU A 31 22.97 -12.46 -0.36
N ARG A 32 23.61 -12.92 -1.44
CA ARG A 32 22.93 -13.52 -2.59
C ARG A 32 22.44 -14.94 -2.32
N ASP A 33 23.24 -15.75 -1.62
CA ASP A 33 22.99 -17.17 -1.46
C ASP A 33 22.20 -17.51 -0.19
N ILE A 34 22.22 -16.62 0.83
CA ILE A 34 21.57 -16.85 2.13
C ILE A 34 20.57 -15.73 2.45
N THR A 35 21.02 -14.49 2.56
CA THR A 35 20.20 -13.39 3.11
C THR A 35 19.01 -13.04 2.22
N LEU A 36 19.12 -13.15 0.89
CA LEU A 36 18.02 -12.91 -0.04
C LEU A 36 17.08 -14.11 -0.24
N PRO A 37 17.57 -15.36 -0.41
CA PRO A 37 16.67 -16.49 -0.67
C PRO A 37 15.83 -16.91 0.53
N VAL A 38 16.37 -16.84 1.75
CA VAL A 38 15.67 -17.29 2.97
C VAL A 38 14.35 -16.55 3.22
N PRO A 39 14.27 -15.20 3.19
CA PRO A 39 12.99 -14.49 3.31
C PRO A 39 12.17 -14.47 2.02
N GLY A 40 12.68 -15.01 0.90
CA GLY A 40 12.05 -14.99 -0.41
C GLY A 40 10.56 -15.36 -0.41
N PRO A 41 10.14 -16.48 0.19
CA PRO A 41 8.73 -16.86 0.27
C PRO A 41 7.84 -15.88 1.00
N SER A 42 8.36 -15.30 2.08
CA SER A 42 7.63 -14.30 2.85
C SER A 42 7.50 -12.98 2.10
N VAL A 43 8.56 -12.59 1.38
CA VAL A 43 8.53 -11.42 0.50
C VAL A 43 7.53 -11.62 -0.64
N LEU A 44 7.54 -12.79 -1.28
CA LEU A 44 6.57 -13.13 -2.33
C LEU A 44 5.14 -13.07 -1.80
N SER A 45 4.88 -13.64 -0.62
CA SER A 45 3.57 -13.56 0.03
C SER A 45 3.14 -12.11 0.30
N ALA A 46 4.07 -11.27 0.76
CA ALA A 46 3.81 -9.85 0.98
C ALA A 46 3.51 -9.10 -0.34
N MET A 47 4.22 -9.41 -1.42
CA MET A 47 3.97 -8.82 -2.73
C MET A 47 2.58 -9.15 -3.25
N ILE A 48 2.13 -10.41 -3.11
CA ILE A 48 0.79 -10.84 -3.53
C ILE A 48 -0.30 -10.16 -2.69
N LEU A 49 -0.10 -10.04 -1.37
CA LEU A 49 -1.04 -9.30 -0.51
C LEU A 49 -1.17 -7.83 -0.91
N VAL A 50 -0.05 -7.19 -1.25
CA VAL A 50 -0.05 -5.79 -1.73
C VAL A 50 -0.72 -5.69 -3.09
N PHE A 51 -0.47 -6.63 -3.99
CA PHE A 51 -1.13 -6.70 -5.29
C PHE A 51 -2.65 -6.80 -5.13
N MET A 52 -3.13 -7.70 -4.26
CA MET A 52 -4.56 -7.84 -3.94
C MET A 52 -5.16 -6.56 -3.36
N SER A 53 -4.45 -5.93 -2.43
CA SER A 53 -4.87 -4.65 -1.85
C SER A 53 -4.96 -3.53 -2.88
N ASN A 54 -4.03 -3.49 -3.83
CA ASN A 54 -4.04 -2.46 -4.88
C ASN A 54 -5.11 -2.70 -5.95
N ILE A 55 -5.36 -3.96 -6.34
CA ILE A 55 -6.45 -4.28 -7.27
C ILE A 55 -7.82 -3.87 -6.70
N SER A 56 -8.01 -4.03 -5.40
CA SER A 56 -9.26 -3.65 -4.72
C SER A 56 -9.36 -2.16 -4.41
N ASN A 57 -8.30 -1.39 -4.66
CA ASN A 57 -8.28 0.03 -4.31
C ASN A 57 -9.07 0.85 -5.34
N TYR A 58 -10.10 1.53 -4.86
CA TYR A 58 -10.92 2.45 -5.64
C TYR A 58 -10.44 3.90 -5.50
N GLY A 59 -10.07 4.33 -4.28
CA GLY A 59 -9.88 5.72 -3.92
C GLY A 59 -8.80 6.46 -4.71
N ALA A 60 -7.59 5.91 -4.74
CA ALA A 60 -6.48 6.55 -5.44
C ALA A 60 -6.67 6.58 -6.98
N PRO A 61 -7.08 5.46 -7.65
CA PRO A 61 -7.36 5.49 -9.07
C PRO A 61 -8.52 6.42 -9.45
N SER A 62 -9.57 6.52 -8.65
CA SER A 62 -10.67 7.43 -8.94
C SER A 62 -10.27 8.90 -8.83
N ALA A 63 -9.49 9.25 -7.80
CA ALA A 63 -9.05 10.63 -7.61
C ALA A 63 -8.06 11.11 -8.69
N LEU A 64 -7.13 10.25 -9.08
CA LEU A 64 -6.08 10.61 -10.05
C LEU A 64 -6.48 10.34 -11.50
N GLY A 65 -7.23 9.25 -11.73
CA GLY A 65 -7.60 8.79 -13.07
C GLY A 65 -8.74 9.56 -13.72
N TYR A 66 -9.62 10.16 -12.92
CA TYR A 66 -10.81 10.86 -13.44
C TYR A 66 -10.49 11.95 -14.45
N HIS A 67 -9.45 12.74 -14.19
CA HIS A 67 -9.06 13.85 -15.08
C HIS A 67 -8.42 13.43 -16.40
N VAL A 68 -7.88 12.20 -16.46
CA VAL A 68 -7.19 11.66 -17.65
C VAL A 68 -7.97 10.51 -18.30
N SER A 69 -9.22 10.29 -17.90
CA SER A 69 -10.07 9.20 -18.39
C SER A 69 -9.41 7.81 -18.25
N TYR A 70 -8.56 7.64 -17.21
CA TYR A 70 -7.95 6.36 -16.89
C TYR A 70 -8.80 5.59 -15.90
N HIS A 71 -9.33 4.45 -16.34
CA HIS A 71 -10.21 3.62 -15.52
C HIS A 71 -9.50 2.32 -15.14
N THR A 72 -9.47 2.02 -13.86
CA THR A 72 -9.14 0.67 -13.35
C THR A 72 -10.40 -0.17 -13.34
N LEU A 73 -10.26 -1.49 -13.15
CA LEU A 73 -11.41 -2.39 -13.10
C LEU A 73 -12.40 -1.97 -11.99
N THR A 74 -11.89 -1.60 -10.82
CA THR A 74 -12.72 -1.13 -9.69
C THR A 74 -13.42 0.19 -9.96
N THR A 75 -12.74 1.16 -10.57
CA THR A 75 -13.37 2.43 -10.95
C THR A 75 -14.41 2.24 -12.05
N ARG A 76 -14.18 1.33 -13.00
CA ARG A 76 -15.13 1.00 -14.05
C ARG A 76 -16.40 0.31 -13.52
N ILE A 77 -16.26 -0.60 -12.57
CA ILE A 77 -17.42 -1.22 -11.88
C ILE A 77 -18.30 -0.14 -11.25
N TYR A 78 -17.67 0.79 -10.53
CA TYR A 78 -18.40 1.87 -9.86
C TYR A 78 -19.08 2.83 -10.85
N GLU A 79 -18.41 3.19 -11.92
CA GLU A 79 -18.93 4.05 -12.99
C GLU A 79 -20.16 3.40 -13.66
N VAL A 80 -20.07 2.12 -14.04
CA VAL A 80 -21.18 1.38 -14.62
C VAL A 80 -22.39 1.30 -13.67
N LEU A 81 -22.13 1.10 -12.36
CA LEU A 81 -23.22 1.07 -11.37
C LEU A 81 -23.94 2.42 -11.24
N GLN A 82 -23.27 3.52 -11.51
CA GLN A 82 -23.86 4.87 -11.47
C GLN A 82 -24.41 5.35 -12.80
N ASP A 83 -24.18 4.62 -13.88
CA ASP A 83 -24.69 4.97 -15.20
C ASP A 83 -26.11 4.46 -15.39
N PHE A 84 -27.07 5.29 -15.02
CA PHE A 84 -28.51 5.00 -15.18
C PHE A 84 -29.00 5.01 -16.65
N SER A 85 -28.14 5.38 -17.60
CA SER A 85 -28.47 5.33 -19.03
C SER A 85 -28.36 3.92 -19.61
N LEU A 86 -27.59 3.05 -18.97
CA LEU A 86 -27.42 1.65 -19.34
C LEU A 86 -28.56 0.81 -18.76
N GLN A 87 -29.30 0.14 -19.65
CA GLN A 87 -30.42 -0.71 -19.27
C GLN A 87 -29.99 -1.95 -18.46
N ASN A 88 -28.72 -2.40 -18.63
CA ASN A 88 -28.13 -3.59 -18.00
C ASN A 88 -26.90 -3.25 -17.14
N ASN A 89 -26.95 -2.13 -16.41
CA ASN A 89 -25.82 -1.67 -15.61
C ASN A 89 -25.42 -2.68 -14.50
N MET A 90 -26.41 -3.30 -13.87
CA MET A 90 -26.19 -4.29 -12.80
C MET A 90 -25.51 -5.57 -13.32
N GLU A 91 -25.95 -6.08 -14.46
CA GLU A 91 -25.41 -7.29 -15.07
C GLU A 91 -23.95 -7.07 -15.54
N VAL A 92 -23.68 -5.91 -16.15
CA VAL A 92 -22.34 -5.54 -16.58
C VAL A 92 -21.42 -5.34 -15.37
N ALA A 93 -21.89 -4.68 -14.33
CA ALA A 93 -21.13 -4.51 -13.10
C ALA A 93 -20.86 -5.86 -12.41
N ALA A 94 -21.83 -6.78 -12.40
CA ALA A 94 -21.66 -8.13 -11.87
C ALA A 94 -20.60 -8.92 -12.66
N ALA A 95 -20.63 -8.85 -14.00
CA ALA A 95 -19.65 -9.51 -14.85
C ALA A 95 -18.21 -8.98 -14.59
N LEU A 96 -18.05 -7.67 -14.50
CA LEU A 96 -16.76 -7.04 -14.16
C LEU A 96 -16.29 -7.43 -12.76
N SER A 97 -17.21 -7.52 -11.80
CA SER A 97 -16.90 -7.97 -10.42
C SER A 97 -16.45 -9.43 -10.38
N MET A 98 -17.08 -10.31 -11.17
CA MET A 98 -16.66 -11.70 -11.31
C MET A 98 -15.24 -11.81 -11.90
N LEU A 99 -14.92 -10.96 -12.87
CA LEU A 99 -13.56 -10.90 -13.43
C LEU A 99 -12.54 -10.46 -12.35
N LEU A 100 -12.89 -9.49 -11.53
CA LEU A 100 -12.04 -9.06 -10.39
C LEU A 100 -11.79 -10.21 -9.40
N VAL A 101 -12.86 -10.93 -9.04
CA VAL A 101 -12.77 -12.12 -8.16
C VAL A 101 -11.92 -13.22 -8.79
N ALA A 102 -12.05 -13.46 -10.09
CA ALA A 102 -11.25 -14.45 -10.81
C ALA A 102 -9.74 -14.11 -10.76
N VAL A 103 -9.39 -12.84 -10.99
CA VAL A 103 -7.99 -12.38 -10.87
C VAL A 103 -7.46 -12.53 -9.44
N ALA A 104 -8.29 -12.23 -8.44
CA ALA A 104 -7.94 -12.40 -7.04
C ALA A 104 -7.70 -13.89 -6.70
N MET A 105 -8.60 -14.77 -7.12
CA MET A 105 -8.47 -16.22 -6.91
C MET A 105 -7.24 -16.80 -7.61
N LEU A 106 -6.97 -16.39 -8.86
CA LEU A 106 -5.78 -16.82 -9.60
C LEU A 106 -4.50 -16.37 -8.89
N SER A 107 -4.49 -15.18 -8.30
CA SER A 107 -3.35 -14.67 -7.53
C SER A 107 -3.11 -15.49 -6.26
N LEU A 108 -4.18 -15.90 -5.56
CA LEU A 108 -4.09 -16.75 -4.37
C LEU A 108 -3.61 -18.16 -4.73
N VAL A 109 -4.17 -18.79 -5.76
CA VAL A 109 -3.76 -20.12 -6.23
C VAL A 109 -2.32 -20.07 -6.72
N GLY A 110 -1.94 -19.03 -7.47
CA GLY A 110 -0.57 -18.81 -7.91
C GLY A 110 0.41 -18.71 -6.74
N LYS A 111 0.02 -18.00 -5.66
CA LYS A 111 0.80 -17.96 -4.42
C LYS A 111 1.04 -19.34 -3.84
N GLU A 112 -0.02 -20.15 -3.67
CA GLU A 112 0.11 -21.49 -3.12
C GLU A 112 0.99 -22.39 -4.01
N CYS A 113 0.79 -22.38 -5.31
CA CYS A 113 1.62 -23.15 -6.24
C CYS A 113 3.11 -22.76 -6.17
N LEU A 114 3.41 -21.47 -6.09
CA LEU A 114 4.79 -20.98 -6.02
C LEU A 114 5.48 -21.30 -4.69
N LEU A 115 4.71 -21.38 -3.59
CA LEU A 115 5.23 -21.65 -2.26
C LEU A 115 5.30 -23.14 -1.94
N THR A 116 4.36 -23.96 -2.39
CA THR A 116 4.28 -25.39 -2.10
C THR A 116 5.38 -26.19 -2.83
N GLY A 117 5.81 -25.72 -4.01
CA GLY A 117 6.81 -26.44 -4.83
C GLY A 117 8.26 -26.33 -4.33
N LYS A 118 8.55 -25.41 -3.44
CA LYS A 118 9.88 -25.24 -2.83
C LYS A 118 9.72 -25.48 -1.34
N GLY A 119 10.13 -26.67 -0.87
CA GLY A 119 10.16 -27.03 0.55
C GLY A 119 11.05 -26.08 1.34
N PHE A 120 10.55 -24.87 1.57
CA PHE A 120 11.16 -23.94 2.49
C PHE A 120 10.90 -24.47 3.89
N ALA A 121 11.77 -25.37 4.36
CA ALA A 121 11.85 -25.72 5.76
C ALA A 121 12.05 -24.41 6.51
N VAL A 122 10.98 -23.91 7.12
CA VAL A 122 11.12 -22.88 8.15
C VAL A 122 11.94 -23.56 9.23
N VAL A 123 13.24 -23.31 9.24
CA VAL A 123 14.11 -23.70 10.35
C VAL A 123 13.60 -22.90 11.53
N THR A 124 12.66 -23.50 12.27
CA THR A 124 12.07 -22.94 13.48
C THR A 124 13.11 -23.14 14.60
N GLY A 125 14.24 -22.46 14.45
CA GLY A 125 15.13 -22.21 15.55
C GLY A 125 14.51 -21.14 16.46
N LYS A 126 14.82 -21.21 17.76
CA LYS A 126 14.50 -20.17 18.72
C LYS A 126 14.80 -18.82 18.10
N ALA A 127 13.84 -17.91 18.08
CA ALA A 127 14.02 -16.58 17.52
C ALA A 127 15.19 -15.89 18.23
N GLU A 128 16.37 -15.96 17.62
CA GLU A 128 17.54 -15.25 18.07
C GLU A 128 17.26 -13.75 17.86
N GLN A 129 17.63 -12.94 18.84
CA GLN A 129 17.40 -11.51 18.72
C GLN A 129 18.20 -10.99 17.51
N PRO A 130 17.58 -10.24 16.62
CA PRO A 130 18.25 -9.74 15.43
C PRO A 130 19.47 -8.92 15.85
N THR A 131 20.63 -9.27 15.32
CA THR A 131 21.86 -8.52 15.53
C THR A 131 21.70 -7.13 14.92
N ARG A 132 21.59 -6.13 15.79
CA ARG A 132 21.44 -4.74 15.37
C ARG A 132 22.80 -4.23 14.90
N THR A 133 22.96 -4.00 13.63
CA THR A 133 24.10 -3.29 13.05
C THR A 133 24.18 -1.89 13.66
N ARG A 134 25.30 -1.57 14.32
CA ARG A 134 25.53 -0.24 14.89
C ARG A 134 25.90 0.72 13.77
N LEU A 135 24.95 1.57 13.36
CA LEU A 135 25.16 2.59 12.33
C LEU A 135 26.13 3.72 12.75
N GLY A 136 26.65 3.70 13.98
CA GLY A 136 27.58 4.74 14.45
C GLY A 136 27.02 6.17 14.30
N ILE A 137 27.87 7.07 13.80
CA ILE A 137 27.56 8.51 13.62
C ILE A 137 26.43 8.74 12.59
N LEU A 138 26.27 7.84 11.60
CA LEU A 138 25.22 7.92 10.57
C LEU A 138 23.80 7.63 11.10
N ARG A 139 23.66 7.11 12.31
CA ARG A 139 22.36 6.80 12.89
C ARG A 139 21.47 8.06 13.00
N LEU A 140 22.05 9.15 13.49
CA LEU A 140 21.30 10.39 13.77
C LEU A 140 20.75 11.04 12.48
N PRO A 141 21.56 11.30 11.43
CA PRO A 141 21.05 11.90 10.20
C PRO A 141 20.07 11.00 9.44
N ILE A 142 20.29 9.68 9.44
CA ILE A 142 19.36 8.75 8.76
C ILE A 142 18.03 8.71 9.51
N THR A 143 18.04 8.65 10.85
CA THR A 143 16.81 8.64 11.63
C THR A 143 16.01 9.94 11.49
N THR A 144 16.69 11.11 11.54
CA THR A 144 16.03 12.41 11.36
C THR A 144 15.44 12.54 9.96
N LEU A 145 16.17 12.13 8.93
CA LEU A 145 15.67 12.15 7.55
C LEU A 145 14.44 11.27 7.39
N THR A 146 14.48 10.04 7.94
CA THR A 146 13.35 9.10 7.86
C THR A 146 12.12 9.63 8.63
N CYS A 147 12.33 10.24 9.80
CA CYS A 147 11.26 10.86 10.58
C CYS A 147 10.64 12.05 9.84
N ILE A 148 11.44 12.92 9.23
CA ILE A 148 10.97 14.07 8.46
C ILE A 148 10.18 13.60 7.24
N CYS A 149 10.71 12.64 6.47
CA CYS A 149 10.00 12.06 5.33
C CYS A 149 8.67 11.41 5.75
N GLY A 150 8.67 10.64 6.83
CA GLY A 150 7.46 10.01 7.37
C GLY A 150 6.43 11.04 7.81
N LEU A 151 6.85 12.09 8.48
CA LEU A 151 5.98 13.17 8.92
C LEU A 151 5.41 13.94 7.73
N MET A 152 6.23 14.25 6.72
CA MET A 152 5.78 14.92 5.50
C MET A 152 4.77 14.07 4.73
N LEU A 153 5.04 12.79 4.51
CA LEU A 153 4.10 11.88 3.84
C LEU A 153 2.79 11.72 4.61
N SER A 154 2.84 11.70 5.94
CA SER A 154 1.65 11.58 6.77
C SER A 154 0.85 12.89 6.84
N ALA A 155 1.52 14.04 6.95
CA ALA A 155 0.87 15.34 7.07
C ALA A 155 0.30 15.86 5.73
N ALA A 156 0.92 15.51 4.59
CA ALA A 156 0.52 16.01 3.28
C ALA A 156 -0.97 15.77 2.93
N PRO A 157 -1.55 14.59 3.13
CA PRO A 157 -2.98 14.37 2.87
C PRO A 157 -3.89 15.26 3.73
N PHE A 158 -3.55 15.40 5.02
CA PHE A 158 -4.34 16.24 5.94
C PHE A 158 -4.27 17.71 5.56
N LEU A 159 -3.08 18.19 5.21
CA LEU A 159 -2.89 19.58 4.74
C LEU A 159 -3.62 19.80 3.42
N SER A 160 -3.62 18.83 2.51
CA SER A 160 -4.36 18.89 1.25
C SER A 160 -5.86 19.02 1.48
N ILE A 161 -6.44 18.19 2.36
CA ILE A 161 -7.86 18.25 2.72
C ILE A 161 -8.19 19.60 3.36
N LEU A 162 -7.37 20.04 4.32
CA LEU A 162 -7.54 21.34 4.96
C LEU A 162 -7.49 22.49 3.95
N ALA A 163 -6.50 22.47 3.06
CA ALA A 163 -6.35 23.47 2.03
C ALA A 163 -7.56 23.48 1.08
N THR A 164 -8.00 22.29 0.62
CA THR A 164 -9.19 22.17 -0.25
C THR A 164 -10.47 22.65 0.45
N SER A 165 -10.62 22.40 1.75
CA SER A 165 -11.79 22.86 2.51
C SER A 165 -11.90 24.36 2.62
N LEU A 166 -10.77 25.07 2.48
CA LEU A 166 -10.68 26.54 2.51
C LEU A 166 -10.76 27.18 1.13
N THR A 167 -10.93 26.41 0.05
CA THR A 167 -11.09 26.94 -1.32
C THR A 167 -12.57 27.03 -1.71
N ARG A 168 -12.91 28.00 -2.58
CA ARG A 168 -14.30 28.22 -3.04
C ARG A 168 -14.83 27.08 -3.87
N ALA A 169 -13.97 26.42 -4.67
CA ALA A 169 -14.35 25.30 -5.51
C ALA A 169 -13.17 24.36 -5.73
N TYR A 170 -13.46 23.09 -5.97
CA TYR A 170 -12.46 22.08 -6.31
C TYR A 170 -11.78 22.39 -7.64
N GLY A 171 -10.45 22.27 -7.68
CA GLY A 171 -9.65 22.50 -8.90
C GLY A 171 -9.21 23.94 -9.13
N LEU A 172 -9.58 24.90 -8.26
CA LEU A 172 -9.05 26.26 -8.35
C LEU A 172 -7.61 26.34 -7.79
N PRO A 173 -6.74 27.17 -8.42
CA PRO A 173 -5.39 27.38 -7.92
C PRO A 173 -5.41 28.00 -6.51
N PHE A 174 -4.46 27.63 -5.67
CA PHE A 174 -4.26 28.23 -4.35
C PHE A 174 -3.84 29.69 -4.50
N SER A 175 -4.81 30.57 -4.39
CA SER A 175 -4.62 32.03 -4.41
C SER A 175 -5.38 32.65 -3.24
N ALA A 176 -4.85 33.73 -2.70
CA ALA A 176 -5.52 34.48 -1.62
C ALA A 176 -6.95 34.90 -1.98
N ALA A 177 -7.24 35.11 -3.27
CA ALA A 177 -8.58 35.45 -3.76
C ALA A 177 -9.57 34.27 -3.69
N ASN A 178 -9.08 33.03 -3.66
CA ASN A 178 -9.89 31.82 -3.62
C ASN A 178 -10.11 31.26 -2.20
N PHE A 179 -9.49 31.87 -1.20
CA PHE A 179 -9.69 31.50 0.20
C PHE A 179 -11.05 31.92 0.71
N THR A 180 -11.78 30.99 1.32
CA THR A 180 -13.10 31.23 1.88
C THR A 180 -13.40 30.32 3.07
N LEU A 181 -14.08 30.84 4.05
CA LEU A 181 -14.65 30.07 5.17
C LEU A 181 -16.13 29.71 4.92
N ASN A 182 -16.67 30.08 3.76
CA ASN A 182 -18.07 29.90 3.45
C ASN A 182 -18.51 28.43 3.49
N ASN A 183 -17.61 27.48 3.14
CA ASN A 183 -17.88 26.05 3.21
C ASN A 183 -18.23 25.62 4.65
N TYR A 184 -17.50 26.14 5.63
CA TYR A 184 -17.77 25.88 7.05
C TYR A 184 -19.05 26.58 7.52
N HIS A 185 -19.28 27.79 7.08
CA HIS A 185 -20.52 28.51 7.39
C HIS A 185 -21.74 27.77 6.83
N THR A 186 -21.67 27.27 5.60
CA THR A 186 -22.74 26.48 4.98
C THR A 186 -23.02 25.22 5.78
N VAL A 187 -22.00 24.46 6.18
CA VAL A 187 -22.17 23.24 6.99
C VAL A 187 -22.79 23.54 8.35
N LEU A 188 -22.37 24.62 9.01
CA LEU A 188 -22.90 25.01 10.32
C LEU A 188 -24.31 25.63 10.24
N SER A 189 -24.65 26.26 9.10
CA SER A 189 -25.95 26.90 8.87
C SER A 189 -27.00 25.99 8.26
N VAL A 190 -26.63 24.76 7.80
CA VAL A 190 -27.57 23.73 7.39
C VAL A 190 -28.47 23.37 8.58
N SER A 191 -29.61 24.03 8.63
CA SER A 191 -30.64 23.80 9.62
C SER A 191 -31.11 22.35 9.53
N TYR A 192 -31.22 21.68 10.65
CA TYR A 192 -31.69 20.29 10.80
C TYR A 192 -33.13 20.01 10.30
N THR A 193 -33.68 20.88 9.46
CA THR A 193 -35.04 20.79 8.94
C THR A 193 -35.25 19.63 7.97
N HIS A 194 -34.21 19.06 7.38
CA HIS A 194 -34.30 17.92 6.46
C HIS A 194 -34.09 16.52 7.12
N LEU A 195 -33.83 16.45 8.40
CA LEU A 195 -33.72 15.16 9.13
C LEU A 195 -35.01 14.71 9.79
N ARG A 196 -36.14 15.34 9.46
CA ARG A 196 -37.46 15.04 10.05
C ARG A 196 -38.53 14.76 8.98
N ALA A 197 -38.15 14.11 7.88
CA ALA A 197 -39.10 13.56 6.92
C ALA A 197 -38.86 12.07 6.73
#